data_49f7f74faeb79695a2f25f482eb42417
#
_entry.id   49f7f74faeb79695a2f25f482eb42417
#
_cell.length_a   1.000
_cell.length_b   1.000
_cell.length_c   1.000
_cell.angle_alpha   90.00
_cell.angle_beta   90.00
_cell.angle_gamma   90.00
#
_symmetry.space_group_name_H-M   'P 1'
#
loop_
_entity.id
_entity.type
_entity.pdbx_description
1 polymer ?
#
loop_
_entity_poly.entity_id
_entity_poly.type
_entity_poly.pdbx_seq_one_letter_code
_entity_poly.pdbx_strand_id
1 'polypeptide(L)'
;MKKVRLDQLVFDQGLSESRERAKAIIMSGVVYVNGQRADKPGAQVAPDVKIEVRGNTLPYVSRGGFKLEKALRVFPVDPTGLTCIDCGASTGGFTDVLLQNGAAKVYAVDVGYGQLAWSLRNDPRVISMERTNVRYITSDQIPEPLDLAVMDLSFISVKLILPAVCPLLKDDAAVVCLIKPQFEAGREEVGKKGVVRDPKVHLEVLESFLDFVPGAGFTVMGLDYSPIKGPEGNIEYLGYLCKGTHPAPELDPAAVVELSHGALAHGKESSV
;
A
#
# COMPACT_ATOMS: atom_id res chain seq x y z
N MET A 1 13.81 10.72 -37.85
CA MET A 1 12.49 10.17 -37.46
C MET A 1 11.95 10.93 -36.24
N LYS A 2 10.63 11.17 -36.16
CA LYS A 2 10.02 11.85 -35.02
C LYS A 2 9.99 10.89 -33.85
N LYS A 3 10.61 11.26 -32.72
CA LYS A 3 10.60 10.45 -31.49
C LYS A 3 9.20 10.42 -30.90
N VAL A 4 8.84 9.32 -30.27
CA VAL A 4 7.58 9.10 -29.57
C VAL A 4 7.82 8.82 -28.09
N ARG A 5 6.83 9.09 -27.26
CA ARG A 5 6.92 8.77 -25.84
C ARG A 5 6.88 7.26 -25.62
N LEU A 6 7.69 6.77 -24.70
CA LEU A 6 7.78 5.34 -24.41
C LEU A 6 6.43 4.77 -23.90
N ASP A 7 5.72 5.49 -23.02
CA ASP A 7 4.41 5.06 -22.53
C ASP A 7 3.37 4.92 -23.65
N GLN A 8 3.42 5.80 -24.65
CA GLN A 8 2.57 5.71 -25.80
C GLN A 8 2.95 4.52 -26.69
N LEU A 9 4.25 4.35 -26.95
CA LEU A 9 4.72 3.28 -27.83
C LEU A 9 4.46 1.88 -27.25
N VAL A 10 4.61 1.70 -25.91
CA VAL A 10 4.27 0.46 -25.21
C VAL A 10 2.79 0.12 -25.38
N PHE A 11 1.91 1.12 -25.26
CA PHE A 11 0.48 0.94 -25.49
C PHE A 11 0.15 0.64 -26.95
N ASP A 12 0.70 1.41 -27.89
CA ASP A 12 0.45 1.25 -29.33
C ASP A 12 0.92 -0.10 -29.89
N GLN A 13 1.96 -0.69 -29.28
CA GLN A 13 2.43 -2.04 -29.60
C GLN A 13 1.64 -3.16 -28.92
N GLY A 14 0.57 -2.83 -28.17
CA GLY A 14 -0.26 -3.82 -27.47
C GLY A 14 0.43 -4.53 -26.29
N LEU A 15 1.54 -3.96 -25.79
CA LEU A 15 2.29 -4.50 -24.65
C LEU A 15 1.66 -4.12 -23.28
N SER A 16 0.59 -3.35 -23.31
CA SER A 16 -0.23 -3.01 -22.15
C SER A 16 -1.66 -2.70 -22.58
N GLU A 17 -2.61 -2.91 -21.66
CA GLU A 17 -4.05 -2.72 -21.89
C GLU A 17 -4.45 -1.24 -21.96
N SER A 18 -3.66 -0.36 -21.37
CA SER A 18 -3.87 1.08 -21.36
C SER A 18 -2.56 1.84 -21.25
N ARG A 19 -2.57 3.14 -21.58
CA ARG A 19 -1.40 4.00 -21.43
C ARG A 19 -1.00 4.21 -19.96
N GLU A 20 -1.98 4.23 -19.06
CA GLU A 20 -1.76 4.27 -17.60
C GLU A 20 -1.03 3.00 -17.14
N ARG A 21 -1.44 1.84 -17.62
CA ARG A 21 -0.77 0.57 -17.35
C ARG A 21 0.64 0.55 -17.96
N ALA A 22 0.83 1.10 -19.16
CA ALA A 22 2.15 1.28 -19.77
C ALA A 22 3.08 2.10 -18.86
N LYS A 23 2.60 3.20 -18.27
CA LYS A 23 3.38 3.98 -17.30
C LYS A 23 3.77 3.16 -16.10
N ALA A 24 2.83 2.40 -15.52
CA ALA A 24 3.07 1.57 -14.34
C ALA A 24 4.14 0.50 -14.60
N ILE A 25 4.05 -0.26 -15.70
CA ILE A 25 5.04 -1.29 -16.03
C ILE A 25 6.41 -0.72 -16.40
N ILE A 26 6.48 0.47 -16.99
CA ILE A 26 7.76 1.17 -17.24
C ILE A 26 8.38 1.58 -15.88
N MET A 27 7.59 2.20 -14.99
CA MET A 27 8.08 2.64 -13.68
C MET A 27 8.47 1.47 -12.77
N SER A 28 7.87 0.29 -12.93
CA SER A 28 8.28 -0.91 -12.21
C SER A 28 9.61 -1.50 -12.73
N GLY A 29 10.10 -0.98 -13.88
CA GLY A 29 11.39 -1.37 -14.45
C GLY A 29 11.41 -2.73 -15.13
N VAL A 30 10.25 -3.25 -15.53
CA VAL A 30 10.13 -4.50 -16.32
C VAL A 30 10.20 -4.26 -17.83
N VAL A 31 10.21 -2.99 -18.27
CA VAL A 31 10.30 -2.61 -19.68
C VAL A 31 11.76 -2.40 -20.10
N TYR A 32 12.13 -3.01 -21.21
CA TYR A 32 13.45 -2.90 -21.82
C TYR A 32 13.32 -2.36 -23.24
N VAL A 33 14.13 -1.35 -23.56
CA VAL A 33 14.24 -0.76 -24.91
C VAL A 33 15.59 -1.14 -25.48
N ASN A 34 15.61 -1.87 -26.57
CA ASN A 34 16.84 -2.40 -27.19
C ASN A 34 17.74 -3.13 -26.18
N GLY A 35 17.13 -3.89 -25.26
CA GLY A 35 17.84 -4.65 -24.23
C GLY A 35 18.28 -3.85 -23.00
N GLN A 36 18.09 -2.54 -22.96
CA GLN A 36 18.37 -1.69 -21.80
C GLN A 36 17.10 -1.39 -21.01
N ARG A 37 17.16 -1.50 -19.68
CA ARG A 37 16.04 -1.19 -18.79
C ARG A 37 15.64 0.28 -18.93
N ALA A 38 14.33 0.50 -19.06
CA ALA A 38 13.74 1.83 -19.14
C ALA A 38 12.73 2.01 -17.99
N ASP A 39 12.92 3.08 -17.20
CA ASP A 39 12.13 3.38 -16.00
C ASP A 39 11.36 4.72 -16.09
N LYS A 40 11.52 5.45 -17.21
CA LYS A 40 10.90 6.76 -17.43
C LYS A 40 9.81 6.70 -18.50
N PRO A 41 8.52 6.73 -18.14
CA PRO A 41 7.42 6.65 -19.11
C PRO A 41 7.45 7.73 -20.19
N GLY A 42 7.92 8.93 -19.80
CA GLY A 42 8.04 10.06 -20.72
C GLY A 42 9.28 10.05 -21.62
N ALA A 43 10.13 9.02 -21.54
CA ALA A 43 11.33 8.94 -22.37
C ALA A 43 10.97 9.01 -23.86
N GLN A 44 11.77 9.76 -24.63
CA GLN A 44 11.60 9.92 -26.08
C GLN A 44 12.43 8.87 -26.81
N VAL A 45 11.78 7.91 -27.45
CA VAL A 45 12.40 6.80 -28.16
C VAL A 45 12.06 6.86 -29.65
N ALA A 46 12.86 6.20 -30.49
CA ALA A 46 12.52 6.03 -31.89
C ALA A 46 11.32 5.06 -32.02
N PRO A 47 10.42 5.24 -33.00
CA PRO A 47 9.22 4.44 -33.13
C PRO A 47 9.49 2.96 -33.49
N ASP A 48 10.67 2.66 -34.00
CA ASP A 48 11.12 1.33 -34.43
C ASP A 48 11.98 0.59 -33.40
N VAL A 49 12.11 1.11 -32.18
CA VAL A 49 12.86 0.41 -31.12
C VAL A 49 12.19 -0.90 -30.72
N LYS A 50 13.01 -1.91 -30.44
CA LYS A 50 12.53 -3.15 -29.86
C LYS A 50 12.18 -2.94 -28.40
N ILE A 51 10.90 -3.13 -28.04
CA ILE A 51 10.43 -3.09 -26.67
C ILE A 51 10.20 -4.53 -26.22
N GLU A 52 10.72 -4.86 -25.04
CA GLU A 52 10.48 -6.12 -24.36
C GLU A 52 9.95 -5.83 -22.96
N VAL A 53 8.89 -6.49 -22.56
CA VAL A 53 8.43 -6.54 -21.17
C VAL A 53 8.97 -7.83 -20.58
N ARG A 54 9.93 -7.72 -19.65
CA ARG A 54 10.60 -8.88 -19.02
C ARG A 54 10.13 -9.00 -17.59
N GLY A 55 9.66 -10.18 -17.23
CA GLY A 55 9.11 -10.47 -15.90
C GLY A 55 7.59 -10.43 -15.87
N ASN A 56 7.01 -10.87 -14.77
CA ASN A 56 5.57 -10.79 -14.57
C ASN A 56 5.13 -9.32 -14.61
N THR A 57 4.13 -9.03 -15.41
CA THR A 57 3.35 -7.80 -15.26
C THR A 57 2.87 -7.77 -13.82
N LEU A 58 2.96 -6.60 -13.15
CA LEU A 58 2.46 -6.47 -11.79
C LEU A 58 1.02 -7.03 -11.74
N PRO A 59 0.72 -7.97 -10.82
CA PRO A 59 -0.63 -8.52 -10.70
C PRO A 59 -1.65 -7.48 -10.23
N TYR A 60 -1.16 -6.34 -9.74
CA TYR A 60 -1.94 -5.24 -9.19
C TYR A 60 -1.64 -3.93 -9.93
N VAL A 61 -2.55 -2.95 -9.83
CA VAL A 61 -2.40 -1.62 -10.44
C VAL A 61 -1.18 -0.84 -9.93
N SER A 62 -0.61 -1.24 -8.79
CA SER A 62 0.63 -0.67 -8.25
C SER A 62 1.40 -1.68 -7.40
N ARG A 63 2.71 -1.42 -7.18
CA ARG A 63 3.57 -2.20 -6.28
C ARG A 63 3.05 -2.24 -4.83
N GLY A 64 2.25 -1.24 -4.42
CA GLY A 64 1.62 -1.21 -3.11
C GLY A 64 0.81 -2.48 -2.82
N GLY A 65 0.20 -3.09 -3.83
CA GLY A 65 -0.57 -4.32 -3.70
C GLY A 65 0.21 -5.46 -3.03
N PHE A 66 1.50 -5.62 -3.29
CA PHE A 66 2.31 -6.65 -2.65
C PHE A 66 2.37 -6.56 -1.11
N LYS A 67 2.19 -5.35 -0.56
CA LYS A 67 2.18 -5.15 0.89
C LYS A 67 0.93 -5.78 1.52
N LEU A 68 -0.24 -5.50 0.93
CA LEU A 68 -1.50 -6.10 1.40
C LEU A 68 -1.58 -7.58 1.07
N GLU A 69 -1.10 -8.02 -0.10
CA GLU A 69 -1.00 -9.44 -0.44
C GLU A 69 -0.24 -10.22 0.64
N LYS A 70 0.94 -9.71 1.08
CA LYS A 70 1.67 -10.34 2.19
C LYS A 70 0.84 -10.34 3.47
N ALA A 71 0.19 -9.23 3.81
CA ALA A 71 -0.64 -9.15 5.01
C ALA A 71 -1.76 -10.18 5.01
N LEU A 72 -2.48 -10.36 3.89
CA LEU A 72 -3.54 -11.38 3.75
C LEU A 72 -3.00 -12.81 3.81
N ARG A 73 -1.74 -13.02 3.45
CA ARG A 73 -1.09 -14.33 3.54
C ARG A 73 -0.66 -14.69 4.96
N VAL A 74 -0.19 -13.70 5.74
CA VAL A 74 0.39 -13.94 7.07
C VAL A 74 -0.59 -13.73 8.21
N PHE A 75 -1.65 -12.96 8.00
CA PHE A 75 -2.70 -12.71 8.98
C PHE A 75 -4.00 -13.42 8.58
N PRO A 76 -4.83 -13.83 9.52
CA PRO A 76 -6.10 -14.51 9.26
C PRO A 76 -7.19 -13.52 8.81
N VAL A 77 -6.96 -12.82 7.71
CA VAL A 77 -7.88 -11.83 7.13
C VAL A 77 -8.32 -12.31 5.75
N ASP A 78 -9.63 -12.56 5.59
CA ASP A 78 -10.25 -12.94 4.32
C ASP A 78 -11.23 -11.84 3.89
N PRO A 79 -10.95 -11.11 2.80
CA PRO A 79 -11.83 -10.05 2.30
C PRO A 79 -13.11 -10.53 1.62
N THR A 80 -13.28 -11.84 1.41
CA THR A 80 -14.40 -12.40 0.65
C THR A 80 -15.76 -11.93 1.18
N GLY A 81 -16.53 -11.25 0.33
CA GLY A 81 -17.86 -10.75 0.66
C GLY A 81 -17.92 -9.54 1.58
N LEU A 82 -16.77 -9.00 2.00
CA LEU A 82 -16.69 -7.89 2.97
C LEU A 82 -16.90 -6.52 2.30
N THR A 83 -17.43 -5.58 3.10
CA THR A 83 -17.41 -4.15 2.82
C THR A 83 -16.18 -3.54 3.48
N CYS A 84 -15.28 -3.00 2.65
CA CYS A 84 -13.96 -2.55 3.06
C CYS A 84 -13.78 -1.04 2.89
N ILE A 85 -12.83 -0.46 3.64
CA ILE A 85 -12.29 0.88 3.38
C ILE A 85 -10.79 0.80 3.12
N ASP A 86 -10.32 1.46 2.06
CA ASP A 86 -8.92 1.66 1.71
C ASP A 86 -8.54 3.11 2.02
N CYS A 87 -7.81 3.31 3.12
CA CYS A 87 -7.39 4.62 3.60
C CYS A 87 -6.03 4.99 2.99
N GLY A 88 -6.02 5.96 2.09
CA GLY A 88 -4.85 6.32 1.28
C GLY A 88 -4.75 5.48 0.02
N ALA A 89 -5.86 5.34 -0.69
CA ALA A 89 -5.97 4.44 -1.85
C ALA A 89 -4.97 4.77 -2.98
N SER A 90 -4.60 6.04 -3.18
CA SER A 90 -3.66 6.47 -4.23
C SER A 90 -4.01 5.88 -5.60
N THR A 91 -3.13 5.09 -6.21
CA THR A 91 -3.39 4.38 -7.48
C THR A 91 -4.38 3.22 -7.33
N GLY A 92 -4.63 2.76 -6.10
CA GLY A 92 -5.58 1.67 -5.80
C GLY A 92 -4.94 0.30 -5.62
N GLY A 93 -3.66 0.24 -5.23
CA GLY A 93 -2.98 -1.04 -5.05
C GLY A 93 -3.65 -1.95 -4.02
N PHE A 94 -4.07 -1.40 -2.88
CA PHE A 94 -4.79 -2.15 -1.85
C PHE A 94 -6.23 -2.45 -2.28
N THR A 95 -6.93 -1.48 -2.86
CA THR A 95 -8.27 -1.68 -3.45
C THR A 95 -8.28 -2.84 -4.43
N ASP A 96 -7.30 -2.91 -5.35
CA ASP A 96 -7.17 -3.98 -6.34
C ASP A 96 -6.98 -5.37 -5.69
N VAL A 97 -6.10 -5.45 -4.68
CA VAL A 97 -5.91 -6.69 -3.90
C VAL A 97 -7.21 -7.13 -3.22
N LEU A 98 -7.94 -6.22 -2.57
CA LEU A 98 -9.21 -6.52 -1.92
C LEU A 98 -10.21 -7.09 -2.92
N LEU A 99 -10.37 -6.46 -4.08
CA LEU A 99 -11.31 -6.90 -5.12
C LEU A 99 -10.94 -8.24 -5.73
N GLN A 100 -9.64 -8.50 -5.97
CA GLN A 100 -9.15 -9.78 -6.47
C GLN A 100 -9.32 -10.91 -5.43
N ASN A 101 -9.34 -10.57 -4.13
CA ASN A 101 -9.64 -11.50 -3.05
C ASN A 101 -11.14 -11.49 -2.64
N GLY A 102 -12.04 -11.06 -3.51
CA GLY A 102 -13.48 -11.25 -3.36
C GLY A 102 -14.21 -10.23 -2.50
N ALA A 103 -13.62 -9.08 -2.17
CA ALA A 103 -14.34 -8.00 -1.48
C ALA A 103 -15.62 -7.61 -2.24
N ALA A 104 -16.74 -7.48 -1.52
CA ALA A 104 -18.02 -7.11 -2.11
C ALA A 104 -18.08 -5.61 -2.45
N LYS A 105 -17.43 -4.78 -1.63
CA LYS A 105 -17.40 -3.33 -1.81
C LYS A 105 -16.15 -2.73 -1.17
N VAL A 106 -15.58 -1.71 -1.83
CA VAL A 106 -14.42 -0.97 -1.32
C VAL A 106 -14.65 0.53 -1.42
N TYR A 107 -14.62 1.22 -0.29
CA TYR A 107 -14.52 2.68 -0.23
C TYR A 107 -13.05 3.07 -0.37
N ALA A 108 -12.66 3.54 -1.55
CA ALA A 108 -11.30 3.98 -1.85
C ALA A 108 -11.14 5.46 -1.53
N VAL A 109 -10.55 5.78 -0.37
CA VAL A 109 -10.46 7.13 0.18
C VAL A 109 -9.06 7.69 -0.02
N ASP A 110 -8.94 8.88 -0.64
CA ASP A 110 -7.67 9.58 -0.80
C ASP A 110 -7.86 11.10 -0.79
N VAL A 111 -6.86 11.82 -0.28
CA VAL A 111 -6.83 13.30 -0.34
C VAL A 111 -6.51 13.81 -1.74
N GLY A 112 -5.86 13.00 -2.57
CA GLY A 112 -5.52 13.29 -3.96
C GLY A 112 -6.74 13.28 -4.89
N TYR A 113 -6.47 13.60 -6.14
CA TYR A 113 -7.48 13.60 -7.21
C TYR A 113 -6.92 12.99 -8.50
N GLY A 114 -7.72 12.17 -9.17
CA GLY A 114 -7.35 11.58 -10.45
C GLY A 114 -6.24 10.53 -10.37
N GLN A 115 -5.93 10.00 -9.18
CA GLN A 115 -4.87 9.02 -8.97
C GLN A 115 -5.34 7.58 -9.12
N LEU A 116 -6.58 7.29 -8.69
CA LEU A 116 -7.13 5.94 -8.73
C LEU A 116 -7.13 5.41 -10.18
N ALA A 117 -6.63 4.20 -10.37
CA ALA A 117 -6.57 3.55 -11.67
C ALA A 117 -7.95 3.50 -12.33
N TRP A 118 -7.98 3.73 -13.65
CA TRP A 118 -9.25 3.84 -14.39
C TRP A 118 -10.08 2.55 -14.31
N SER A 119 -9.46 1.39 -14.32
CA SER A 119 -10.14 0.10 -14.14
C SER A 119 -10.89 0.01 -12.81
N LEU A 120 -10.27 0.48 -11.72
CA LEU A 120 -10.87 0.49 -10.39
C LEU A 120 -11.97 1.54 -10.26
N ARG A 121 -11.76 2.72 -10.86
CA ARG A 121 -12.75 3.80 -10.88
C ARG A 121 -14.07 3.39 -11.55
N ASN A 122 -14.02 2.45 -12.51
CA ASN A 122 -15.17 1.95 -13.23
C ASN A 122 -15.68 0.59 -12.71
N ASP A 123 -15.06 0.02 -11.69
CA ASP A 123 -15.56 -1.21 -11.05
C ASP A 123 -16.78 -0.85 -10.17
N PRO A 124 -17.95 -1.46 -10.38
CA PRO A 124 -19.16 -1.14 -9.61
C PRO A 124 -19.05 -1.43 -8.11
N ARG A 125 -18.05 -2.19 -7.69
CA ARG A 125 -17.77 -2.48 -6.27
C ARG A 125 -16.96 -1.38 -5.61
N VAL A 126 -16.40 -0.43 -6.37
CA VAL A 126 -15.52 0.63 -5.84
C VAL A 126 -16.29 1.94 -5.72
N ILE A 127 -16.26 2.51 -4.52
CA ILE A 127 -16.74 3.86 -4.27
C ILE A 127 -15.51 4.76 -4.12
N SER A 128 -15.21 5.53 -5.17
CA SER A 128 -14.07 6.45 -5.18
C SER A 128 -14.39 7.71 -4.39
N MET A 129 -13.65 7.94 -3.30
CA MET A 129 -13.78 9.10 -2.42
C MET A 129 -12.49 9.94 -2.49
N GLU A 130 -12.25 10.57 -3.63
CA GLU A 130 -11.13 11.48 -3.83
C GLU A 130 -11.35 12.83 -3.15
N ARG A 131 -10.27 13.59 -2.91
CA ARG A 131 -10.26 14.86 -2.16
C ARG A 131 -10.88 14.72 -0.77
N THR A 132 -10.81 13.52 -0.20
CA THR A 132 -11.40 13.20 1.10
C THR A 132 -10.29 12.88 2.09
N ASN A 133 -10.25 13.64 3.19
CA ASN A 133 -9.32 13.36 4.27
C ASN A 133 -9.95 12.36 5.24
N VAL A 134 -9.40 11.16 5.27
CA VAL A 134 -9.89 10.05 6.11
C VAL A 134 -9.96 10.41 7.61
N ARG A 135 -9.12 11.34 8.08
CA ARG A 135 -9.15 11.82 9.47
C ARG A 135 -10.48 12.45 9.90
N TYR A 136 -11.25 12.97 8.92
CA TYR A 136 -12.51 13.67 9.16
C TYR A 136 -13.71 12.97 8.54
N ILE A 137 -13.53 11.71 8.15
CA ILE A 137 -14.61 10.92 7.57
C ILE A 137 -15.65 10.56 8.64
N THR A 138 -16.92 10.54 8.25
CA THR A 138 -18.04 10.28 9.15
C THR A 138 -18.99 9.24 8.58
N SER A 139 -19.91 8.74 9.41
CA SER A 139 -20.98 7.83 9.00
C SER A 139 -21.94 8.44 7.96
N ASP A 140 -22.02 9.75 7.85
CA ASP A 140 -22.83 10.40 6.78
C ASP A 140 -22.23 10.16 5.38
N GLN A 141 -20.91 9.99 5.31
CA GLN A 141 -20.18 9.72 4.07
C GLN A 141 -20.07 8.22 3.79
N ILE A 142 -20.05 7.40 4.85
CA ILE A 142 -20.05 5.92 4.78
C ILE A 142 -21.26 5.42 5.57
N PRO A 143 -22.43 5.24 4.91
CA PRO A 143 -23.69 5.00 5.59
C PRO A 143 -23.89 3.55 6.08
N GLU A 144 -22.91 2.68 5.85
CA GLU A 144 -22.94 1.27 6.26
C GLU A 144 -21.73 0.92 7.12
N PRO A 145 -21.87 0.04 8.13
CA PRO A 145 -20.75 -0.37 8.94
C PRO A 145 -19.77 -1.24 8.14
N LEU A 146 -18.48 -1.02 8.34
CA LEU A 146 -17.40 -1.65 7.60
C LEU A 146 -16.89 -2.92 8.30
N ASP A 147 -16.55 -3.93 7.50
CA ASP A 147 -15.99 -5.21 7.97
C ASP A 147 -14.47 -5.19 8.08
N LEU A 148 -13.80 -4.41 7.22
CA LEU A 148 -12.34 -4.38 7.12
C LEU A 148 -11.85 -2.98 6.75
N ALA A 149 -10.83 -2.50 7.46
CA ALA A 149 -10.08 -1.33 7.03
C ALA A 149 -8.65 -1.72 6.62
N VAL A 150 -8.17 -1.16 5.51
CA VAL A 150 -6.77 -1.25 5.11
C VAL A 150 -6.19 0.16 4.98
N MET A 151 -4.90 0.35 5.37
CA MET A 151 -4.31 1.68 5.46
C MET A 151 -2.86 1.69 4.93
N ASP A 152 -2.63 2.43 3.84
CA ASP A 152 -1.30 2.76 3.32
C ASP A 152 -1.13 4.29 3.23
N LEU A 153 -1.06 4.94 4.39
CA LEU A 153 -1.05 6.39 4.52
C LEU A 153 0.35 6.96 4.29
N SER A 154 0.42 8.18 3.74
CA SER A 154 1.66 8.93 3.58
C SER A 154 1.56 10.31 4.22
N PHE A 155 2.68 10.76 4.80
CA PHE A 155 2.83 12.09 5.43
C PHE A 155 1.95 12.31 6.67
N ILE A 156 1.43 11.26 7.28
CA ILE A 156 0.63 11.29 8.50
C ILE A 156 0.86 10.02 9.31
N SER A 157 0.84 10.12 10.63
CA SER A 157 0.87 8.97 11.52
C SER A 157 -0.45 8.19 11.44
N VAL A 158 -0.35 6.86 11.37
CA VAL A 158 -1.53 5.98 11.41
C VAL A 158 -2.31 6.11 12.72
N LYS A 159 -1.62 6.50 13.80
CA LYS A 159 -2.25 6.76 15.13
C LYS A 159 -3.30 7.86 15.08
N LEU A 160 -3.18 8.83 14.15
CA LEU A 160 -4.17 9.90 13.98
C LEU A 160 -5.42 9.43 13.22
N ILE A 161 -5.34 8.31 12.51
CA ILE A 161 -6.41 7.81 11.64
C ILE A 161 -7.20 6.70 12.32
N LEU A 162 -6.55 5.85 13.10
CA LEU A 162 -7.24 4.75 13.81
C LEU A 162 -8.46 5.21 14.60
N PRO A 163 -8.41 6.30 15.43
CA PRO A 163 -9.58 6.77 16.15
C PRO A 163 -10.71 7.29 15.24
N ALA A 164 -10.38 7.82 14.06
CA ALA A 164 -11.39 8.33 13.12
C ALA A 164 -12.12 7.19 12.38
N VAL A 165 -11.42 6.09 12.11
CA VAL A 165 -12.00 4.94 11.40
C VAL A 165 -12.72 3.99 12.36
N CYS A 166 -12.33 3.92 13.63
CA CYS A 166 -12.91 3.03 14.63
C CYS A 166 -14.46 3.09 14.69
N PRO A 167 -15.12 4.25 14.71
CA PRO A 167 -16.58 4.33 14.76
C PRO A 167 -17.29 3.81 13.51
N LEU A 168 -16.59 3.73 12.37
CA LEU A 168 -17.14 3.26 11.10
C LEU A 168 -17.10 1.73 10.96
N LEU A 169 -16.30 1.08 11.79
CA LEU A 169 -16.11 -0.36 11.77
C LEU A 169 -17.16 -1.07 12.63
N LYS A 170 -17.57 -2.27 12.20
CA LYS A 170 -18.31 -3.23 13.02
C LYS A 170 -17.49 -3.64 14.24
N ASP A 171 -18.15 -4.17 15.26
CA ASP A 171 -17.44 -4.84 16.33
C ASP A 171 -16.68 -6.05 15.78
N ASP A 172 -15.52 -6.34 16.35
CA ASP A 172 -14.58 -7.37 15.90
C ASP A 172 -14.03 -7.19 14.46
N ALA A 173 -14.30 -6.06 13.81
CA ALA A 173 -13.77 -5.78 12.48
C ALA A 173 -12.24 -5.76 12.47
N ALA A 174 -11.68 -6.28 11.37
CA ALA A 174 -10.25 -6.30 11.15
C ALA A 174 -9.70 -4.97 10.63
N VAL A 175 -8.46 -4.65 10.99
CA VAL A 175 -7.69 -3.56 10.40
C VAL A 175 -6.31 -4.07 10.00
N VAL A 176 -5.90 -3.80 8.77
CA VAL A 176 -4.53 -4.00 8.31
C VAL A 176 -3.93 -2.64 8.00
N CYS A 177 -2.87 -2.26 8.68
CA CYS A 177 -2.25 -0.94 8.47
C CYS A 177 -0.74 -1.04 8.27
N LEU A 178 -0.21 -0.10 7.47
CA LEU A 178 1.22 0.13 7.40
C LEU A 178 1.67 1.06 8.53
N ILE A 179 2.68 0.62 9.26
CA ILE A 179 3.40 1.41 10.25
C ILE A 179 4.68 1.87 9.57
N LYS A 180 4.80 3.17 9.32
CA LYS A 180 5.89 3.75 8.55
C LYS A 180 6.80 4.57 9.46
N PRO A 181 8.01 4.09 9.80
CA PRO A 181 8.91 4.78 10.71
C PRO A 181 9.13 6.25 10.36
N GLN A 182 9.21 6.58 9.05
CA GLN A 182 9.41 7.95 8.59
C GLN A 182 8.24 8.91 8.90
N PHE A 183 7.07 8.40 9.26
CA PHE A 183 5.90 9.21 9.64
C PHE A 183 5.49 9.03 11.10
N GLU A 184 6.13 8.09 11.81
CA GLU A 184 5.84 7.77 13.21
C GLU A 184 6.94 8.27 14.16
N ALA A 185 8.20 8.28 13.72
CA ALA A 185 9.35 8.74 14.49
C ALA A 185 9.42 10.27 14.62
N GLY A 186 10.18 10.75 15.60
CA GLY A 186 10.53 12.15 15.74
C GLY A 186 11.30 12.69 14.52
N ARG A 187 11.16 13.99 14.23
CA ARG A 187 11.82 14.61 13.06
C ARG A 187 13.34 14.48 13.09
N GLU A 188 13.94 14.46 14.27
CA GLU A 188 15.37 14.29 14.52
C GLU A 188 15.87 12.92 14.11
N GLU A 189 15.03 11.90 14.14
CA GLU A 189 15.35 10.52 13.77
C GLU A 189 15.22 10.25 12.26
N VAL A 190 14.61 11.20 11.54
CA VAL A 190 14.42 11.08 10.09
C VAL A 190 15.62 11.71 9.36
N GLY A 191 16.37 10.89 8.65
CA GLY A 191 17.55 11.33 7.91
C GLY A 191 17.21 12.32 6.78
N LYS A 192 18.23 13.01 6.25
CA LYS A 192 18.11 14.09 5.23
C LYS A 192 17.32 13.72 3.97
N LYS A 193 17.16 12.43 3.68
CA LYS A 193 16.37 11.92 2.54
C LYS A 193 15.00 11.37 2.94
N GLY A 194 14.52 11.65 4.16
CA GLY A 194 13.26 11.10 4.64
C GLY A 194 13.32 9.61 4.96
N VAL A 195 14.52 9.07 5.28
CA VAL A 195 14.69 7.63 5.53
C VAL A 195 15.17 7.40 6.97
N VAL A 196 14.44 6.59 7.71
CA VAL A 196 14.83 6.04 9.01
C VAL A 196 15.61 4.74 8.75
N ARG A 197 16.83 4.65 9.30
CA ARG A 197 17.72 3.49 9.08
C ARG A 197 18.10 2.75 10.36
N ASP A 198 18.05 3.43 11.51
CA ASP A 198 18.44 2.85 12.78
C ASP A 198 17.39 1.80 13.24
N PRO A 199 17.77 0.53 13.41
CA PRO A 199 16.88 -0.49 13.93
C PRO A 199 16.28 -0.16 15.30
N LYS A 200 16.98 0.62 16.12
CA LYS A 200 16.46 1.06 17.42
C LYS A 200 15.26 1.98 17.27
N VAL A 201 15.34 2.93 16.34
CA VAL A 201 14.22 3.83 16.03
C VAL A 201 13.02 3.05 15.48
N HIS A 202 13.28 2.03 14.65
CA HIS A 202 12.20 1.14 14.17
C HIS A 202 11.53 0.39 15.33
N LEU A 203 12.30 -0.10 16.29
CA LEU A 203 11.79 -0.79 17.48
C LEU A 203 10.93 0.18 18.32
N GLU A 204 11.45 1.37 18.63
CA GLU A 204 10.73 2.41 19.39
C GLU A 204 9.41 2.78 18.72
N VAL A 205 9.38 2.88 17.39
CA VAL A 205 8.16 3.13 16.61
C VAL A 205 7.14 2.01 16.80
N LEU A 206 7.56 0.74 16.72
CA LEU A 206 6.66 -0.41 16.90
C LEU A 206 6.15 -0.50 18.34
N GLU A 207 7.01 -0.33 19.34
CA GLU A 207 6.62 -0.30 20.75
C GLU A 207 5.62 0.83 21.03
N SER A 208 5.90 2.04 20.55
CA SER A 208 4.99 3.18 20.67
C SER A 208 3.65 2.97 19.94
N PHE A 209 3.63 2.20 18.87
CA PHE A 209 2.40 1.80 18.20
C PHE A 209 1.61 0.80 19.04
N LEU A 210 2.28 -0.23 19.58
CA LEU A 210 1.65 -1.22 20.46
C LEU A 210 1.01 -0.58 21.71
N ASP A 211 1.71 0.38 22.32
CA ASP A 211 1.21 1.11 23.48
C ASP A 211 -0.01 2.00 23.16
N PHE A 212 -0.05 2.55 21.95
CA PHE A 212 -1.12 3.46 21.53
C PHE A 212 -2.44 2.73 21.18
N VAL A 213 -2.34 1.59 20.49
CA VAL A 213 -3.48 0.92 19.85
C VAL A 213 -4.64 0.59 20.79
N PRO A 214 -4.42 0.10 22.04
CA PRO A 214 -5.51 -0.19 22.96
C PRO A 214 -6.34 1.05 23.30
N GLY A 215 -5.71 2.21 23.48
CA GLY A 215 -6.37 3.50 23.71
C GLY A 215 -7.21 3.99 22.54
N ALA A 216 -6.96 3.49 21.34
CA ALA A 216 -7.72 3.79 20.12
C ALA A 216 -8.91 2.83 19.89
N GLY A 217 -9.13 1.87 20.79
CA GLY A 217 -10.25 0.93 20.72
C GLY A 217 -9.97 -0.36 19.94
N PHE A 218 -8.70 -0.75 19.81
CA PHE A 218 -8.29 -1.96 19.12
C PHE A 218 -7.37 -2.83 19.96
N THR A 219 -7.24 -4.09 19.56
CA THR A 219 -6.22 -5.02 20.04
C THR A 219 -5.27 -5.35 18.88
N VAL A 220 -3.96 -5.31 19.12
CA VAL A 220 -2.97 -5.76 18.11
C VAL A 220 -2.93 -7.28 18.11
N MET A 221 -3.23 -7.87 16.97
CA MET A 221 -3.33 -9.31 16.75
C MET A 221 -2.13 -9.86 15.98
N GLY A 222 -1.31 -8.99 15.36
CA GLY A 222 -0.14 -9.42 14.62
C GLY A 222 0.73 -8.28 14.15
N LEU A 223 2.02 -8.56 14.00
CA LEU A 223 3.03 -7.68 13.41
C LEU A 223 3.86 -8.46 12.39
N ASP A 224 4.20 -7.81 11.29
CA ASP A 224 5.15 -8.29 10.30
C ASP A 224 5.78 -7.08 9.59
N TYR A 225 6.62 -7.30 8.60
CA TYR A 225 7.21 -6.24 7.77
C TYR A 225 6.73 -6.33 6.32
N SER A 226 6.71 -5.19 5.62
CA SER A 226 6.39 -5.11 4.20
C SER A 226 7.42 -5.87 3.35
N PRO A 227 7.00 -6.65 2.32
CA PRO A 227 7.93 -7.37 1.45
C PRO A 227 8.73 -6.44 0.55
N ILE A 228 8.32 -5.19 0.42
CA ILE A 228 8.97 -4.17 -0.39
C ILE A 228 9.22 -2.90 0.43
N LYS A 229 10.29 -2.19 0.11
CA LYS A 229 10.56 -0.86 0.68
C LYS A 229 9.66 0.20 0.08
N GLY A 230 9.39 1.24 0.87
CA GLY A 230 8.77 2.46 0.38
C GLY A 230 9.60 3.15 -0.71
N PRO A 231 9.03 4.17 -1.42
CA PRO A 231 9.67 4.81 -2.57
C PRO A 231 11.07 5.36 -2.30
N GLU A 232 11.30 5.89 -1.10
CA GLU A 232 12.59 6.48 -0.67
C GLU A 232 13.55 5.43 -0.06
N GLY A 233 13.10 4.16 0.04
CA GLY A 233 13.88 3.06 0.57
C GLY A 233 13.64 2.76 2.06
N ASN A 234 12.61 3.31 2.67
CA ASN A 234 12.19 2.99 4.04
C ASN A 234 11.71 1.55 4.16
N ILE A 235 12.10 0.86 5.23
CA ILE A 235 11.44 -0.36 5.69
C ILE A 235 10.11 0.07 6.32
N GLU A 236 9.04 -0.62 5.99
CA GLU A 236 7.70 -0.37 6.50
C GLU A 236 7.18 -1.66 7.15
N TYR A 237 6.30 -1.54 8.13
CA TYR A 237 5.79 -2.67 8.89
C TYR A 237 4.29 -2.84 8.67
N LEU A 238 3.80 -4.06 8.89
CA LEU A 238 2.40 -4.47 8.79
C LEU A 238 1.86 -4.68 10.20
N GLY A 239 0.80 -3.97 10.55
CA GLY A 239 0.01 -4.21 11.76
C GLY A 239 -1.33 -4.85 11.41
N TYR A 240 -1.69 -5.92 12.11
CA TYR A 240 -3.02 -6.51 12.10
C TYR A 240 -3.71 -6.24 13.44
N LEU A 241 -4.85 -5.59 13.38
CA LEU A 241 -5.63 -5.20 14.56
C LEU A 241 -7.05 -5.78 14.46
N CYS A 242 -7.65 -5.98 15.61
CA CYS A 242 -9.08 -6.28 15.74
C CYS A 242 -9.74 -5.19 16.60
N LYS A 243 -10.90 -4.67 16.16
CA LYS A 243 -11.65 -3.69 16.93
C LYS A 243 -12.19 -4.33 18.21
N GLY A 244 -12.04 -3.64 19.33
CA GLY A 244 -12.46 -4.12 20.65
C GLY A 244 -11.31 -4.69 21.47
N THR A 245 -11.67 -5.32 22.60
CA THR A 245 -10.72 -5.95 23.52
C THR A 245 -10.73 -7.45 23.31
N HIS A 246 -9.60 -8.00 22.88
CA HIS A 246 -9.41 -9.42 22.60
C HIS A 246 -8.21 -9.96 23.38
N PRO A 247 -8.11 -11.28 23.59
CA PRO A 247 -6.87 -11.90 24.06
C PRO A 247 -5.74 -11.59 23.05
N ALA A 248 -4.80 -10.73 23.45
CA ALA A 248 -3.68 -10.37 22.59
C ALA A 248 -2.66 -11.52 22.54
N PRO A 249 -2.12 -11.87 21.35
CA PRO A 249 -1.00 -12.79 21.27
C PRO A 249 0.28 -12.14 21.82
N GLU A 250 1.25 -12.95 22.19
CA GLU A 250 2.59 -12.46 22.48
C GLU A 250 3.24 -12.00 21.17
N LEU A 251 3.67 -10.74 21.13
CA LEU A 251 4.30 -10.11 19.95
C LEU A 251 5.75 -9.78 20.29
N ASP A 252 6.64 -10.04 19.35
CA ASP A 252 8.06 -9.70 19.45
C ASP A 252 8.45 -8.67 18.39
N PRO A 253 8.30 -7.35 18.67
CA PRO A 253 8.66 -6.30 17.73
C PRO A 253 10.16 -6.28 17.41
N ALA A 254 11.02 -6.71 18.34
CA ALA A 254 12.46 -6.75 18.11
C ALA A 254 12.83 -7.81 17.06
N ALA A 255 12.23 -9.00 17.13
CA ALA A 255 12.40 -10.02 16.11
C ALA A 255 11.89 -9.57 14.74
N VAL A 256 10.74 -8.87 14.67
CA VAL A 256 10.21 -8.31 13.40
C VAL A 256 11.18 -7.29 12.80
N VAL A 257 11.78 -6.42 13.61
CA VAL A 257 12.78 -5.44 13.16
C VAL A 257 14.03 -6.16 12.64
N GLU A 258 14.57 -7.13 13.37
CA GLU A 258 15.75 -7.91 12.96
C GLU A 258 15.52 -8.61 11.61
N LEU A 259 14.40 -9.31 11.48
CA LEU A 259 14.01 -10.00 10.24
C LEU A 259 13.87 -9.02 9.05
N SER A 260 13.25 -7.87 9.25
CA SER A 260 13.07 -6.87 8.21
C SER A 260 14.39 -6.29 7.71
N HIS A 261 15.30 -5.97 8.63
CA HIS A 261 16.63 -5.47 8.30
C HIS A 261 17.48 -6.53 7.61
N GLY A 262 17.43 -7.79 8.05
CA GLY A 262 18.11 -8.91 7.41
C GLY A 262 17.61 -9.17 5.99
N ALA A 263 16.30 -9.21 5.79
CA ALA A 263 15.69 -9.52 4.49
C ALA A 263 15.86 -8.38 3.47
N LEU A 264 15.79 -7.12 3.91
CA LEU A 264 15.73 -5.96 3.03
C LEU A 264 17.08 -5.20 2.94
N ALA A 265 18.13 -5.58 3.72
CA ALA A 265 19.43 -4.88 3.74
C ALA A 265 20.14 -4.93 2.39
N HIS A 266 20.02 -5.99 1.61
CA HIS A 266 20.84 -6.29 0.43
C HIS A 266 20.14 -6.05 -0.92
N GLY A 267 19.04 -5.32 -0.96
CA GLY A 267 18.39 -4.98 -2.24
C GLY A 267 17.92 -6.18 -3.08
N LYS A 268 17.90 -7.38 -2.51
CA LYS A 268 17.16 -8.51 -3.09
C LYS A 268 15.70 -8.32 -2.70
N GLU A 269 14.95 -7.58 -3.52
CA GLU A 269 13.52 -7.77 -3.57
C GLU A 269 13.34 -9.27 -3.79
N SER A 270 12.76 -9.95 -2.80
CA SER A 270 12.43 -11.36 -2.92
C SER A 270 11.63 -11.49 -4.21
N SER A 271 12.14 -12.24 -5.17
CA SER A 271 11.39 -12.65 -6.34
C SER A 271 10.18 -13.44 -5.84
N VAL A 272 9.04 -12.75 -5.77
CA VAL A 272 7.73 -13.34 -5.56
C VAL A 272 7.18 -13.76 -6.91
#